data_46cca16d2e0787450489c2d755f73921
#
_entry.id   46cca16d2e0787450489c2d755f73921
#
_cell.length_a   1.000
_cell.length_b   1.000
_cell.length_c   1.000
_cell.angle_alpha   90.00
_cell.angle_beta   90.00
_cell.angle_gamma   90.00
#
_symmetry.space_group_name_H-M   'P 1'
#
loop_
_entity.id
_entity.type
_entity.pdbx_description
1 polymer ?
#
loop_
_entity_poly.entity_id
_entity_poly.type
_entity_poly.pdbx_seq_one_letter_code
_entity_poly.pdbx_strand_id
1 'polypeptide(L)'
;MKKMFIRHALAVTSVVLFTSQPANACDVCALYSAVQNESPVENAFRLSLAEQFTALDRIKTDGRYTENTYNQFLKSSVTQVSGQYDVSNSTSLQLVMPVVSRTWRRIEDEKVQRGSDAGIGDITLLAHYVPVNYSNGNLLARLRMFGGVELPTGDAHYLGEESAPGHHGDEGDSHGGEEDSHGDSHEDRGHHSFTQKHNGTVHAPQSANAIHGHDITLGSGSWDFPLGAGLYAQWKGFIWQTDAQYTIRTEGAFDYTFANDWAWATAVGHYLYLEDDAQVALRARLSGQYKGYDTGSGGVRYDDTAFNGTFIGPELTALATNKWFGVLGYDLPIEVHNSDTQITPSWRIRAALTYRF
;
A
#
# COMPACT_ATOMS: atom_id res chain seq x y z
N MET A 1 -1.68 -33.37 -48.01
CA MET A 1 -1.23 -32.09 -48.54
C MET A 1 -2.29 -31.05 -48.22
N LYS A 2 -2.01 -30.18 -47.21
CA LYS A 2 -2.53 -28.81 -47.14
C LYS A 2 -1.73 -28.12 -46.02
N LYS A 3 -0.66 -27.42 -46.41
CA LYS A 3 0.05 -26.47 -45.59
C LYS A 3 -0.89 -25.29 -45.38
N MET A 4 -1.16 -24.94 -44.14
CA MET A 4 -1.81 -23.68 -43.82
C MET A 4 -0.90 -22.87 -42.89
N PHE A 5 -0.53 -21.75 -43.41
CA PHE A 5 0.33 -20.74 -42.87
C PHE A 5 -0.22 -20.19 -41.54
N ILE A 6 0.58 -20.26 -40.49
CA ILE A 6 0.40 -19.39 -39.32
C ILE A 6 1.41 -18.27 -39.45
N ARG A 7 0.97 -17.13 -39.92
CA ARG A 7 1.69 -15.86 -39.92
C ARG A 7 1.26 -15.04 -38.72
N HIS A 8 2.23 -14.72 -37.89
CA HIS A 8 2.38 -13.47 -37.14
C HIS A 8 1.19 -12.95 -36.32
N ALA A 9 1.26 -13.15 -35.01
CA ALA A 9 0.78 -12.19 -34.05
C ALA A 9 1.98 -11.80 -33.15
N LEU A 10 2.81 -10.90 -33.61
CA LEU A 10 3.64 -10.08 -32.73
C LEU A 10 2.70 -9.09 -32.06
N ALA A 11 2.27 -9.40 -30.87
CA ALA A 11 1.59 -8.44 -30.01
C ALA A 11 2.61 -7.42 -29.53
N VAL A 12 2.44 -6.23 -30.00
CA VAL A 12 3.14 -5.02 -29.59
C VAL A 12 2.91 -4.83 -28.09
N THR A 13 3.95 -5.08 -27.31
CA THR A 13 3.99 -4.67 -25.91
C THR A 13 4.19 -3.15 -25.90
N SER A 14 3.10 -2.41 -25.91
CA SER A 14 3.12 -0.97 -25.65
C SER A 14 3.51 -0.79 -24.19
N VAL A 15 4.77 -0.53 -23.93
CA VAL A 15 5.25 0.03 -22.67
C VAL A 15 4.70 1.45 -22.61
N VAL A 16 3.61 1.62 -21.89
CA VAL A 16 3.11 2.95 -21.55
C VAL A 16 4.05 3.50 -20.49
N LEU A 17 4.96 4.36 -20.92
CA LEU A 17 5.75 5.20 -20.02
C LEU A 17 4.82 6.24 -19.39
N PHE A 18 4.32 5.94 -18.21
CA PHE A 18 3.70 6.95 -17.37
C PHE A 18 4.80 7.83 -16.78
N THR A 19 4.75 9.12 -17.09
CA THR A 19 5.55 10.14 -16.41
C THR A 19 5.08 10.19 -14.95
N SER A 20 5.97 9.75 -14.05
CA SER A 20 5.73 9.67 -12.62
C SER A 20 5.57 11.05 -11.99
N GLN A 21 4.43 11.28 -11.38
CA GLN A 21 4.26 12.29 -10.32
C GLN A 21 4.29 11.58 -8.96
N PRO A 22 4.86 12.15 -7.90
CA PRO A 22 5.11 11.44 -6.64
C PRO A 22 3.86 11.24 -5.77
N ALA A 23 3.81 10.12 -5.03
CA ALA A 23 2.61 9.75 -4.27
C ALA A 23 2.79 8.62 -3.20
N ASN A 24 2.08 8.61 -2.08
CA ASN A 24 2.21 7.73 -0.89
C ASN A 24 1.27 6.52 -0.82
N ALA A 25 1.64 5.48 -0.07
CA ALA A 25 1.01 4.17 -0.07
C ALA A 25 0.39 3.75 1.27
N CYS A 26 -0.78 3.11 1.20
CA CYS A 26 -1.35 2.35 2.30
C CYS A 26 -0.76 0.92 2.30
N ASP A 27 -0.17 0.48 3.44
CA ASP A 27 0.41 -0.85 3.59
C ASP A 27 -0.61 -2.01 3.43
N VAL A 28 -1.90 -1.72 3.61
CA VAL A 28 -2.99 -2.72 3.55
C VAL A 28 -3.24 -3.24 2.14
N CYS A 29 -3.01 -2.41 1.10
CA CYS A 29 -3.35 -2.76 -0.29
C CYS A 29 -2.46 -3.85 -0.90
N ALA A 30 -1.25 -4.07 -0.40
CA ALA A 30 -0.28 -5.00 -1.00
C ALA A 30 -0.59 -6.49 -0.77
N LEU A 31 -1.42 -6.84 0.21
CA LEU A 31 -1.70 -8.23 0.58
C LEU A 31 -2.76 -8.91 -0.28
N TYR A 32 -3.67 -8.17 -0.89
CA TYR A 32 -4.77 -8.75 -1.68
C TYR A 32 -4.31 -9.66 -2.82
N SER A 33 -3.16 -9.37 -3.42
CA SER A 33 -2.65 -10.14 -4.55
C SER A 33 -2.08 -11.51 -4.19
N ALA A 34 -1.63 -11.71 -2.94
CA ALA A 34 -0.95 -12.94 -2.54
C ALA A 34 -1.87 -14.16 -2.44
N VAL A 35 -3.16 -13.97 -2.10
CA VAL A 35 -4.11 -15.03 -1.76
C VAL A 35 -4.97 -15.49 -2.94
N GLN A 36 -4.90 -14.85 -4.11
CA GLN A 36 -5.99 -14.89 -5.09
C GLN A 36 -5.75 -15.75 -6.36
N ASN A 37 -4.82 -16.72 -6.35
CA ASN A 37 -4.38 -17.42 -7.56
C ASN A 37 -5.21 -18.64 -7.96
N GLU A 38 -6.15 -19.10 -7.14
CA GLU A 38 -6.94 -20.30 -7.44
C GLU A 38 -8.16 -19.99 -8.32
N SER A 39 -8.55 -20.98 -9.16
CA SER A 39 -9.83 -20.93 -9.86
C SER A 39 -10.98 -21.02 -8.88
N PRO A 40 -12.04 -20.25 -9.07
CA PRO A 40 -13.30 -20.51 -8.40
C PRO A 40 -13.79 -21.94 -8.72
N VAL A 41 -14.27 -22.61 -7.70
CA VAL A 41 -14.93 -23.93 -7.82
C VAL A 41 -16.30 -23.75 -7.19
N GLU A 42 -17.35 -23.99 -7.95
CA GLU A 42 -18.73 -23.78 -7.52
C GLU A 42 -19.00 -24.42 -6.15
N ASN A 43 -19.60 -23.63 -5.25
CA ASN A 43 -19.91 -23.99 -3.87
C ASN A 43 -18.68 -24.28 -2.97
N ALA A 44 -17.46 -23.89 -3.37
CA ALA A 44 -16.30 -24.02 -2.52
C ALA A 44 -16.19 -22.82 -1.57
N PHE A 45 -15.72 -23.10 -0.37
CA PHE A 45 -15.35 -22.05 0.60
C PHE A 45 -13.84 -22.08 0.83
N ARG A 46 -13.25 -20.90 0.91
CA ARG A 46 -11.83 -20.71 1.24
C ARG A 46 -11.66 -19.81 2.45
N LEU A 47 -10.81 -20.22 3.35
CA LEU A 47 -10.38 -19.42 4.49
C LEU A 47 -8.90 -19.14 4.33
N SER A 48 -8.50 -17.88 4.48
CA SER A 48 -7.11 -17.47 4.34
C SER A 48 -6.67 -16.62 5.52
N LEU A 49 -5.42 -16.82 5.91
CA LEU A 49 -4.68 -15.99 6.84
C LEU A 49 -3.46 -15.45 6.09
N ALA A 50 -3.30 -14.15 6.05
CA ALA A 50 -2.14 -13.51 5.44
C ALA A 50 -1.53 -12.51 6.41
N GLU A 51 -0.22 -12.37 6.37
CA GLU A 51 0.56 -11.44 7.17
C GLU A 51 1.49 -10.64 6.28
N GLN A 52 1.51 -9.33 6.47
CA GLN A 52 2.55 -8.46 5.96
C GLN A 52 3.19 -7.71 7.11
N PHE A 53 4.49 -7.91 7.28
CA PHE A 53 5.29 -7.12 8.19
C PHE A 53 6.20 -6.19 7.39
N THR A 54 6.13 -4.89 7.68
CA THR A 54 6.96 -3.84 7.06
C THR A 54 7.77 -3.14 8.14
N ALA A 55 9.08 -3.05 7.93
CA ALA A 55 9.97 -2.23 8.73
C ALA A 55 10.25 -0.91 7.98
N LEU A 56 9.97 0.21 8.63
CA LEU A 56 10.24 1.55 8.13
C LEU A 56 11.21 2.21 9.14
N ASP A 57 12.43 2.46 8.72
CA ASP A 57 13.50 3.03 9.57
C ASP A 57 14.43 3.96 8.80
N ARG A 58 14.12 4.24 7.54
CA ARG A 58 14.86 5.14 6.68
C ARG A 58 14.08 6.43 6.51
N ILE A 59 14.71 7.57 6.79
CA ILE A 59 14.10 8.88 6.55
C ILE A 59 14.52 9.37 5.18
N LYS A 60 13.55 9.88 4.44
CA LYS A 60 13.77 10.60 3.19
C LYS A 60 13.06 11.94 3.23
N THR A 61 13.71 12.95 2.64
CA THR A 61 13.12 14.26 2.38
C THR A 61 13.17 14.50 0.88
N ASP A 62 12.01 14.66 0.24
CA ASP A 62 11.88 14.83 -1.22
C ASP A 62 12.66 13.77 -2.01
N GLY A 63 12.49 12.51 -1.64
CA GLY A 63 13.13 11.36 -2.28
C GLY A 63 14.62 11.18 -1.95
N ARG A 64 15.23 12.03 -1.16
CA ARG A 64 16.64 11.95 -0.75
C ARG A 64 16.79 11.41 0.65
N TYR A 65 17.76 10.54 0.89
CA TYR A 65 18.05 10.04 2.23
C TYR A 65 18.50 11.17 3.15
N THR A 66 17.88 11.22 4.33
CA THR A 66 18.19 12.11 5.43
C THR A 66 18.65 11.28 6.63
N GLU A 67 19.59 11.81 7.44
CA GLU A 67 20.09 11.10 8.59
C GLU A 67 18.99 10.93 9.66
N ASN A 68 18.82 9.71 10.13
CA ASN A 68 17.87 9.36 11.18
C ASN A 68 18.52 9.53 12.58
N THR A 69 18.83 10.75 12.96
CA THR A 69 19.58 11.09 14.17
C THR A 69 18.91 10.57 15.45
N TYR A 70 17.57 10.52 15.47
CA TYR A 70 16.80 10.11 16.66
C TYR A 70 16.36 8.65 16.60
N ASN A 71 16.81 7.88 15.59
CA ASN A 71 16.42 6.49 15.37
C ASN A 71 14.89 6.34 15.33
N GLN A 72 14.21 7.22 14.59
CA GLN A 72 12.78 7.08 14.33
C GLN A 72 12.52 5.77 13.57
N PHE A 73 11.44 5.09 13.90
CA PHE A 73 11.02 3.90 13.19
C PHE A 73 9.52 3.71 13.30
N LEU A 74 8.96 3.05 12.31
CA LEU A 74 7.61 2.50 12.32
C LEU A 74 7.72 1.01 11.93
N LYS A 75 7.15 0.14 12.74
CA LYS A 75 6.95 -1.28 12.44
C LYS A 75 5.46 -1.50 12.25
N SER A 76 5.08 -1.93 11.08
CA SER A 76 3.70 -2.21 10.71
C SER A 76 3.53 -3.71 10.47
N SER A 77 2.59 -4.33 11.17
CA SER A 77 2.12 -5.70 10.96
C SER A 77 0.65 -5.64 10.59
N VAL A 78 0.31 -6.20 9.45
CA VAL A 78 -1.06 -6.29 8.96
C VAL A 78 -1.38 -7.76 8.74
N THR A 79 -2.17 -8.32 9.66
CA THR A 79 -2.70 -9.69 9.56
C THR A 79 -4.09 -9.63 8.95
N GLN A 80 -4.32 -10.28 7.83
CA GLN A 80 -5.64 -10.35 7.18
C GLN A 80 -6.24 -11.75 7.34
N VAL A 81 -7.42 -11.80 7.92
CA VAL A 81 -8.29 -12.99 7.88
C VAL A 81 -9.31 -12.79 6.76
N SER A 82 -9.38 -13.71 5.82
CA SER A 82 -10.37 -13.59 4.75
C SER A 82 -11.12 -14.89 4.50
N GLY A 83 -12.43 -14.75 4.30
CA GLY A 83 -13.33 -15.82 3.87
C GLY A 83 -13.81 -15.55 2.45
N GLN A 84 -13.69 -16.52 1.56
CA GLN A 84 -14.20 -16.41 0.19
C GLN A 84 -15.14 -17.57 -0.11
N TYR A 85 -16.31 -17.25 -0.69
CA TYR A 85 -17.29 -18.22 -1.16
C TYR A 85 -17.43 -18.12 -2.69
N ASP A 86 -17.22 -19.22 -3.35
CA ASP A 86 -17.36 -19.35 -4.81
C ASP A 86 -18.83 -19.64 -5.16
N VAL A 87 -19.55 -18.58 -5.58
CA VAL A 87 -20.97 -18.64 -5.95
C VAL A 87 -21.17 -19.44 -7.24
N SER A 88 -20.19 -19.39 -8.14
CA SER A 88 -20.16 -20.14 -9.40
C SER A 88 -18.71 -20.40 -9.82
N ASN A 89 -18.51 -21.11 -10.94
CA ASN A 89 -17.19 -21.32 -11.53
C ASN A 89 -16.51 -20.05 -12.07
N SER A 90 -17.18 -18.91 -12.01
CA SER A 90 -16.65 -17.63 -12.50
C SER A 90 -16.86 -16.47 -11.53
N THR A 91 -17.64 -16.64 -10.47
CA THR A 91 -18.00 -15.55 -9.55
C THR A 91 -17.79 -15.97 -8.11
N SER A 92 -17.16 -15.12 -7.32
CA SER A 92 -17.00 -15.33 -5.87
C SER A 92 -17.18 -14.04 -5.08
N LEU A 93 -17.53 -14.20 -3.81
CA LEU A 93 -17.62 -13.12 -2.83
C LEU A 93 -16.56 -13.34 -1.76
N GLN A 94 -15.92 -12.27 -1.34
CA GLN A 94 -14.86 -12.32 -0.33
C GLN A 94 -15.10 -11.25 0.75
N LEU A 95 -14.95 -11.66 1.99
CA LEU A 95 -14.83 -10.78 3.15
C LEU A 95 -13.38 -10.78 3.60
N VAL A 96 -12.82 -9.60 3.85
CA VAL A 96 -11.47 -9.41 4.38
C VAL A 96 -11.54 -8.57 5.65
N MET A 97 -10.95 -9.08 6.72
CA MET A 97 -10.85 -8.40 8.01
C MET A 97 -9.36 -8.25 8.37
N PRO A 98 -8.80 -7.05 8.28
CA PRO A 98 -7.43 -6.80 8.70
C PRO A 98 -7.37 -6.56 10.21
N VAL A 99 -6.32 -7.09 10.84
CA VAL A 99 -5.87 -6.72 12.18
C VAL A 99 -4.53 -6.02 12.00
N VAL A 100 -4.49 -4.74 12.35
CA VAL A 100 -3.33 -3.88 12.19
C VAL A 100 -2.64 -3.71 13.54
N SER A 101 -1.32 -3.81 13.55
CA SER A 101 -0.51 -3.51 14.74
C SER A 101 0.66 -2.62 14.31
N ARG A 102 0.82 -1.51 14.98
CA ARG A 102 1.87 -0.53 14.72
C ARG A 102 2.65 -0.22 15.98
N THR A 103 3.95 -0.12 15.85
CA THR A 103 4.85 0.29 16.94
C THR A 103 5.81 1.33 16.36
N TRP A 104 5.91 2.47 17.02
CA TRP A 104 6.68 3.60 16.49
C TRP A 104 7.55 4.28 17.53
N ARG A 105 8.52 4.99 17.01
CA ARG A 105 9.31 6.01 17.71
C ARG A 105 9.42 7.21 16.78
N ARG A 106 8.83 8.34 17.16
CA ARG A 106 8.80 9.58 16.39
C ARG A 106 9.31 10.76 17.23
N ILE A 107 9.45 11.88 16.59
CA ILE A 107 9.70 13.17 17.24
C ILE A 107 8.44 13.99 17.13
N GLU A 108 7.99 14.54 18.23
CA GLU A 108 6.87 15.45 18.30
C GLU A 108 7.21 16.52 19.34
N ASP A 109 7.01 17.81 19.01
CA ASP A 109 7.39 18.95 19.86
C ASP A 109 8.84 18.86 20.40
N GLU A 110 9.79 18.52 19.53
CA GLU A 110 11.21 18.33 19.88
C GLU A 110 11.48 17.20 20.90
N LYS A 111 10.48 16.37 21.21
CA LYS A 111 10.58 15.25 22.13
C LYS A 111 10.43 13.92 21.42
N VAL A 112 11.21 12.94 21.87
CA VAL A 112 11.06 11.57 21.40
C VAL A 112 9.84 10.93 22.03
N GLN A 113 8.85 10.63 21.20
CA GLN A 113 7.69 9.81 21.58
C GLN A 113 7.86 8.36 21.15
N ARG A 114 7.28 7.44 21.91
CA ARG A 114 7.18 6.02 21.56
C ARG A 114 5.76 5.57 21.84
N GLY A 115 5.22 4.78 20.94
CA GLY A 115 3.89 4.25 21.09
C GLY A 115 3.73 2.92 20.39
N SER A 116 2.62 2.29 20.67
CA SER A 116 2.13 1.13 19.93
C SER A 116 0.61 1.16 19.95
N ASP A 117 0.01 0.76 18.85
CA ASP A 117 -1.43 0.60 18.73
C ASP A 117 -1.76 -0.66 17.94
N ALA A 118 -2.88 -1.30 18.24
CA ALA A 118 -3.34 -2.48 17.55
C ALA A 118 -4.86 -2.63 17.63
N GLY A 119 -5.46 -3.00 16.50
CA GLY A 119 -6.90 -3.16 16.41
C GLY A 119 -7.34 -3.74 15.07
N ILE A 120 -8.64 -3.82 14.89
CA ILE A 120 -9.25 -4.16 13.61
C ILE A 120 -9.13 -2.93 12.72
N GLY A 121 -8.69 -3.11 11.48
CA GLY A 121 -8.72 -2.08 10.44
C GLY A 121 -10.04 -2.05 9.68
N ASP A 122 -10.04 -1.45 8.51
CA ASP A 122 -11.25 -1.32 7.70
C ASP A 122 -11.59 -2.64 7.01
N ILE A 123 -12.80 -3.15 7.27
CA ILE A 123 -13.29 -4.42 6.72
C ILE A 123 -13.69 -4.21 5.26
N THR A 124 -13.24 -5.12 4.38
CA THR A 124 -13.50 -5.03 2.94
C THR A 124 -14.38 -6.18 2.46
N LEU A 125 -15.40 -5.85 1.65
CA LEU A 125 -16.24 -6.78 0.92
C LEU A 125 -15.92 -6.69 -0.58
N LEU A 126 -15.56 -7.82 -1.20
CA LEU A 126 -15.19 -7.89 -2.61
C LEU A 126 -16.08 -8.87 -3.36
N ALA A 127 -16.43 -8.51 -4.59
CA ALA A 127 -16.97 -9.41 -5.59
C ALA A 127 -15.91 -9.66 -6.67
N HIS A 128 -15.68 -10.92 -7.01
CA HIS A 128 -14.73 -11.32 -8.04
C HIS A 128 -15.47 -11.93 -9.22
N TYR A 129 -14.95 -11.66 -10.41
CA TYR A 129 -15.42 -12.25 -11.66
C TYR A 129 -14.24 -12.70 -12.51
N VAL A 130 -14.33 -13.92 -13.06
CA VAL A 130 -13.32 -14.54 -13.92
C VAL A 130 -13.88 -14.66 -15.34
N PRO A 131 -13.70 -13.61 -16.19
CA PRO A 131 -14.20 -13.63 -17.57
C PRO A 131 -13.45 -14.60 -18.47
N VAL A 132 -12.20 -14.93 -18.16
CA VAL A 132 -11.37 -15.85 -18.95
C VAL A 132 -10.75 -16.88 -18.02
N ASN A 133 -11.05 -18.15 -18.29
CA ASN A 133 -10.41 -19.30 -17.68
C ASN A 133 -10.10 -20.33 -18.78
N TYR A 134 -8.93 -20.19 -19.38
CA TYR A 134 -8.50 -21.00 -20.53
C TYR A 134 -7.48 -22.03 -20.10
N SER A 135 -7.70 -23.29 -20.48
CA SER A 135 -6.74 -24.37 -20.26
C SER A 135 -6.63 -25.24 -21.51
N ASN A 136 -5.40 -25.45 -21.94
CA ASN A 136 -5.07 -26.28 -23.10
C ASN A 136 -3.74 -26.98 -22.81
N GLY A 137 -3.77 -28.19 -22.25
CA GLY A 137 -2.65 -29.11 -22.02
C GLY A 137 -1.30 -28.49 -21.57
N ASN A 138 -0.82 -27.45 -22.24
CA ASN A 138 0.45 -26.78 -21.97
C ASN A 138 0.29 -25.33 -21.46
N LEU A 139 -0.86 -24.72 -21.65
CA LEU A 139 -1.14 -23.32 -21.29
C LEU A 139 -2.39 -23.25 -20.44
N LEU A 140 -2.24 -22.68 -19.25
CA LEU A 140 -3.33 -22.19 -18.43
C LEU A 140 -3.26 -20.65 -18.43
N ALA A 141 -4.38 -19.99 -18.70
CA ALA A 141 -4.46 -18.52 -18.62
C ALA A 141 -5.79 -18.14 -17.97
N ARG A 142 -5.72 -17.23 -17.00
CA ARG A 142 -6.90 -16.75 -16.27
C ARG A 142 -6.84 -15.26 -16.09
N LEU A 143 -7.91 -14.59 -16.46
CA LEU A 143 -8.15 -13.19 -16.15
C LEU A 143 -9.21 -13.12 -15.04
N ARG A 144 -8.93 -12.39 -13.99
CA ARG A 144 -9.85 -12.08 -12.90
C ARG A 144 -10.02 -10.58 -12.81
N MET A 145 -11.23 -10.15 -12.49
CA MET A 145 -11.58 -8.77 -12.15
C MET A 145 -12.23 -8.78 -10.76
N PHE A 146 -12.10 -7.71 -10.03
CA PHE A 146 -12.76 -7.56 -8.73
C PHE A 146 -13.11 -6.10 -8.47
N GLY A 147 -14.07 -5.92 -7.60
CA GLY A 147 -14.44 -4.62 -7.05
C GLY A 147 -15.23 -4.79 -5.78
N GLY A 148 -15.27 -3.77 -4.95
CA GLY A 148 -15.95 -3.87 -3.68
C GLY A 148 -16.01 -2.58 -2.90
N VAL A 149 -16.25 -2.72 -1.61
CA VAL A 149 -16.36 -1.62 -0.67
C VAL A 149 -15.57 -1.94 0.59
N GLU A 150 -14.85 -0.96 1.06
CA GLU A 150 -14.15 -0.95 2.35
C GLU A 150 -14.96 -0.11 3.33
N LEU A 151 -15.21 -0.64 4.52
CA LEU A 151 -16.09 -0.08 5.53
C LEU A 151 -15.26 0.63 6.60
N PRO A 152 -15.69 1.80 7.12
CA PRO A 152 -14.98 2.56 8.15
C PRO A 152 -15.08 1.88 9.53
N THR A 153 -14.47 0.73 9.70
CA THR A 153 -14.50 -0.07 10.93
C THR A 153 -13.26 0.04 11.78
N GLY A 154 -12.15 0.51 11.20
CA GLY A 154 -10.89 0.73 11.90
C GLY A 154 -10.88 2.02 12.71
N ASP A 155 -10.03 2.06 13.73
CA ASP A 155 -9.85 3.25 14.54
C ASP A 155 -9.03 4.29 13.76
N ALA A 156 -9.61 5.48 13.60
CA ALA A 156 -9.04 6.59 12.84
C ALA A 156 -8.60 7.78 13.74
N HIS A 157 -8.52 7.59 15.07
CA HIS A 157 -8.33 8.71 16.00
C HIS A 157 -7.02 9.50 15.78
N TYR A 158 -5.97 8.87 15.26
CA TYR A 158 -4.71 9.56 14.94
C TYR A 158 -4.82 10.56 13.78
N LEU A 159 -5.85 10.45 12.93
CA LEU A 159 -6.09 11.46 11.90
C LEU A 159 -6.52 12.81 12.50
N GLY A 160 -6.97 12.82 13.75
CA GLY A 160 -7.23 14.06 14.49
C GLY A 160 -6.00 14.92 14.73
N GLU A 161 -4.80 14.32 14.74
CA GLU A 161 -3.53 15.06 14.85
C GLU A 161 -3.28 15.93 13.62
N GLU A 162 -3.67 15.45 12.42
CA GLU A 162 -3.51 16.17 11.15
C GLU A 162 -4.46 17.36 11.02
N SER A 163 -5.61 17.31 11.69
CA SER A 163 -6.64 18.36 11.64
C SER A 163 -6.47 19.44 12.70
N ALA A 164 -5.45 19.31 13.58
CA ALA A 164 -5.22 20.27 14.65
C ALA A 164 -4.72 21.62 14.10
N PRO A 165 -5.26 22.77 14.56
CA PRO A 165 -4.78 24.10 14.14
C PRO A 165 -3.31 24.28 14.54
N GLY A 166 -2.43 24.44 13.56
CA GLY A 166 -0.99 24.69 13.77
C GLY A 166 -0.04 23.74 13.06
N HIS A 167 -0.52 22.63 12.47
CA HIS A 167 0.29 21.72 11.65
C HIS A 167 0.49 22.20 10.20
N HIS A 168 -0.21 23.22 9.76
CA HIS A 168 -0.02 23.80 8.44
C HIS A 168 1.01 24.92 8.51
N GLY A 169 2.15 24.73 7.87
CA GLY A 169 3.09 25.81 7.59
C GLY A 169 2.43 26.85 6.70
N ASP A 170 1.83 27.86 7.32
CA ASP A 170 1.28 29.03 6.64
C ASP A 170 2.46 29.89 6.15
N GLU A 171 3.06 29.54 5.01
CA GLU A 171 3.87 30.48 4.22
C GLU A 171 2.94 31.22 3.25
N GLY A 172 1.99 31.94 3.83
CA GLY A 172 1.22 32.96 3.10
C GLY A 172 2.00 34.24 3.03
N ASP A 173 2.62 34.54 1.89
CA ASP A 173 3.12 35.86 1.51
C ASP A 173 1.98 36.90 1.62
N SER A 174 1.95 37.62 2.74
CA SER A 174 1.19 38.87 2.84
C SER A 174 2.12 40.05 2.79
N HIS A 175 2.36 40.57 1.60
CA HIS A 175 2.86 41.93 1.42
C HIS A 175 1.74 42.94 1.70
N GLY A 176 2.06 43.91 2.55
CA GLY A 176 1.56 45.26 2.42
C GLY A 176 0.67 45.77 3.54
N GLY A 177 1.14 46.83 4.17
CA GLY A 177 0.29 47.79 4.85
C GLY A 177 0.85 48.27 6.18
N GLU A 178 1.77 49.23 6.14
CA GLU A 178 2.06 50.10 7.28
C GLU A 178 0.80 50.91 7.64
N GLU A 179 0.39 50.87 8.91
CA GLU A 179 -0.16 52.08 9.58
C GLU A 179 -0.05 51.93 11.10
N ASP A 180 0.52 52.95 11.70
CA ASP A 180 0.75 53.18 13.12
C ASP A 180 -0.54 53.23 13.95
N SER A 181 -0.55 52.62 15.15
CA SER A 181 -0.96 53.35 16.39
C SER A 181 -0.86 52.49 17.66
N HIS A 182 -0.34 53.14 18.64
CA HIS A 182 -0.23 52.95 20.09
C HIS A 182 -1.19 51.99 20.82
N GLY A 183 -0.63 51.21 21.77
CA GLY A 183 -1.22 51.09 23.10
C GLY A 183 -1.40 49.70 23.67
N ASP A 184 -0.64 49.46 24.71
CA ASP A 184 -0.90 48.65 25.89
C ASP A 184 -0.61 47.16 25.92
N SER A 185 0.24 46.88 26.85
CA SER A 185 0.73 45.64 27.43
C SER A 185 -0.31 44.57 27.76
N HIS A 186 -0.11 43.36 27.22
CA HIS A 186 -0.36 42.11 27.93
C HIS A 186 0.66 41.07 27.52
N GLU A 187 1.33 40.50 28.52
CA GLU A 187 2.24 39.37 28.39
C GLU A 187 1.48 38.15 27.87
N ASP A 188 1.83 37.72 26.67
CA ASP A 188 1.44 36.42 26.18
C ASP A 188 2.69 35.69 25.63
N ARG A 189 2.88 34.46 26.07
CA ARG A 189 4.10 33.68 25.85
C ARG A 189 4.13 33.24 24.40
N GLY A 190 4.92 33.92 23.59
CA GLY A 190 5.10 33.66 22.18
C GLY A 190 5.76 32.29 21.94
N HIS A 191 5.11 31.50 21.14
CA HIS A 191 5.71 30.37 20.43
C HIS A 191 6.65 30.95 19.35
N HIS A 192 7.94 30.78 19.53
CA HIS A 192 8.92 31.16 18.52
C HIS A 192 9.02 30.13 17.42
N SER A 193 8.44 30.43 16.27
CA SER A 193 8.83 29.86 15.01
C SER A 193 10.25 30.34 14.68
N PHE A 194 11.21 29.42 14.64
CA PHE A 194 12.59 29.72 14.25
C PHE A 194 12.77 29.60 12.75
N THR A 195 12.47 30.65 12.00
CA THR A 195 13.09 30.85 10.69
C THR A 195 14.38 31.65 10.89
N GLN A 196 15.50 30.95 10.99
CA GLN A 196 16.81 31.61 11.00
C GLN A 196 17.40 31.65 9.60
N LYS A 197 17.18 32.76 8.87
CA LYS A 197 18.01 33.11 7.72
C LYS A 197 19.38 33.56 8.23
N HIS A 198 20.36 32.67 8.12
CA HIS A 198 21.78 33.09 8.26
C HIS A 198 22.59 32.54 7.07
N ASN A 199 23.19 33.53 6.38
CA ASN A 199 24.37 33.44 5.51
C ASN A 199 24.96 32.06 5.22
N GLY A 200 24.66 31.49 4.06
CA GLY A 200 25.57 30.70 3.25
C GLY A 200 25.99 29.31 3.74
N THR A 201 25.54 28.82 4.87
CA THR A 201 25.71 27.44 5.30
C THR A 201 24.36 26.73 5.16
N VAL A 202 24.30 25.77 4.27
CA VAL A 202 23.18 24.84 4.21
C VAL A 202 23.25 24.01 5.50
N HIS A 203 22.56 24.46 6.54
CA HIS A 203 22.32 23.59 7.68
C HIS A 203 21.37 22.48 7.19
N ALA A 204 21.78 21.22 7.34
CA ALA A 204 20.89 20.11 7.20
C ALA A 204 19.65 20.37 8.09
N PRO A 205 18.42 20.15 7.62
CA PRO A 205 17.25 20.36 8.43
C PRO A 205 17.39 19.54 9.70
N GLN A 206 17.25 20.18 10.84
CA GLN A 206 17.18 19.50 12.13
C GLN A 206 16.02 18.52 12.00
N SER A 207 16.25 17.25 12.33
CA SER A 207 15.39 16.11 12.13
C SER A 207 13.92 16.44 12.36
N ALA A 208 13.22 16.69 11.26
CA ALA A 208 11.78 16.86 11.23
C ALA A 208 11.10 15.56 11.70
N ASN A 209 9.89 15.65 12.23
CA ASN A 209 9.05 14.48 12.42
C ASN A 209 8.91 13.77 11.07
N ALA A 210 9.15 12.47 11.04
CA ALA A 210 9.04 11.66 9.82
C ALA A 210 7.90 10.63 9.93
N ILE A 211 7.12 10.65 11.02
CA ILE A 211 6.00 9.74 11.27
C ILE A 211 4.83 10.57 11.81
N HIS A 212 3.77 10.65 11.05
CA HIS A 212 2.60 11.47 11.29
C HIS A 212 1.40 10.63 11.70
N GLY A 213 0.29 11.25 12.05
CA GLY A 213 -0.94 10.57 12.47
C GLY A 213 -1.48 9.61 11.42
N HIS A 214 -1.45 10.02 10.14
CA HIS A 214 -1.87 9.18 9.02
C HIS A 214 -1.02 7.91 8.83
N ASP A 215 0.24 7.90 9.26
CA ASP A 215 1.11 6.71 9.19
C ASP A 215 0.77 5.67 10.26
N ILE A 216 0.21 6.09 11.39
CA ILE A 216 -0.02 5.22 12.55
C ILE A 216 -1.48 4.88 12.79
N THR A 217 -2.42 5.49 12.07
CA THR A 217 -3.85 5.17 12.14
C THR A 217 -4.15 3.74 11.73
N LEU A 218 -5.18 3.11 12.32
CA LEU A 218 -5.57 1.72 12.03
C LEU A 218 -6.65 1.63 10.94
N GLY A 219 -7.39 2.71 10.70
CA GLY A 219 -8.43 2.82 9.68
C GLY A 219 -8.51 4.22 9.09
N SER A 220 -9.28 4.37 8.02
CA SER A 220 -9.48 5.64 7.31
C SER A 220 -10.67 6.44 7.86
N GLY A 221 -11.63 5.75 8.48
CA GLY A 221 -12.92 6.34 8.83
C GLY A 221 -13.81 6.66 7.62
N SER A 222 -13.44 6.23 6.41
CA SER A 222 -14.12 6.47 5.14
C SER A 222 -14.71 5.22 4.51
N TRP A 223 -15.65 5.41 3.58
CA TRP A 223 -16.12 4.36 2.69
C TRP A 223 -15.29 4.39 1.42
N ASP A 224 -14.47 3.36 1.19
CA ASP A 224 -13.58 3.33 0.05
C ASP A 224 -13.96 2.23 -0.93
N PHE A 225 -13.54 2.37 -2.20
CA PHE A 225 -13.98 1.47 -3.26
C PHE A 225 -12.76 0.88 -4.00
N PRO A 226 -12.23 -0.26 -3.54
CA PRO A 226 -11.19 -0.98 -4.25
C PRO A 226 -11.76 -1.64 -5.52
N LEU A 227 -11.01 -1.53 -6.62
CA LEU A 227 -11.31 -2.23 -7.88
C LEU A 227 -9.99 -2.65 -8.53
N GLY A 228 -10.01 -3.78 -9.25
CA GLY A 228 -8.78 -4.26 -9.84
C GLY A 228 -8.95 -5.46 -10.76
N ALA A 229 -7.81 -5.91 -11.27
CA ALA A 229 -7.72 -7.06 -12.13
C ALA A 229 -6.43 -7.84 -11.88
N GLY A 230 -6.47 -9.15 -12.14
CA GLY A 230 -5.33 -10.04 -12.08
C GLY A 230 -5.28 -10.97 -13.27
N LEU A 231 -4.09 -11.18 -13.79
CA LEU A 231 -3.79 -12.15 -14.82
C LEU A 231 -2.87 -13.23 -14.26
N TYR A 232 -3.21 -14.46 -14.44
CA TYR A 232 -2.38 -15.63 -14.16
C TYR A 232 -2.15 -16.41 -15.44
N ALA A 233 -0.91 -16.77 -15.73
CA ALA A 233 -0.56 -17.63 -16.84
C ALA A 233 0.49 -18.66 -16.42
N GLN A 234 0.30 -19.91 -16.88
CA GLN A 234 1.25 -21.01 -16.68
C GLN A 234 1.51 -21.65 -18.03
N TRP A 235 2.79 -21.85 -18.38
CA TRP A 235 3.21 -22.50 -19.60
C TRP A 235 4.42 -23.39 -19.36
N LYS A 236 4.27 -24.71 -19.53
CA LYS A 236 5.36 -25.69 -19.39
C LYS A 236 6.22 -25.50 -18.11
N GLY A 237 5.58 -25.28 -16.98
CA GLY A 237 6.26 -25.05 -15.71
C GLY A 237 6.63 -23.61 -15.41
N PHE A 238 6.63 -22.70 -16.38
CA PHE A 238 6.75 -21.27 -16.13
C PHE A 238 5.44 -20.70 -15.61
N ILE A 239 5.54 -19.77 -14.68
CA ILE A 239 4.42 -19.07 -14.09
C ILE A 239 4.65 -17.57 -14.29
N TRP A 240 3.60 -16.90 -14.72
CA TRP A 240 3.49 -15.46 -14.70
C TRP A 240 2.19 -15.05 -14.06
N GLN A 241 2.28 -14.14 -13.11
CA GLN A 241 1.14 -13.52 -12.48
C GLN A 241 1.35 -12.02 -12.45
N THR A 242 0.28 -11.27 -12.68
CA THR A 242 0.26 -9.83 -12.49
C THR A 242 -1.09 -9.42 -11.93
N ASP A 243 -1.08 -8.50 -10.98
CA ASP A 243 -2.26 -7.97 -10.32
C ASP A 243 -2.13 -6.45 -10.25
N ALA A 244 -3.26 -5.76 -10.35
CA ALA A 244 -3.35 -4.33 -10.21
C ALA A 244 -4.65 -3.96 -9.49
N GLN A 245 -4.57 -3.01 -8.57
CA GLN A 245 -5.69 -2.49 -7.81
C GLN A 245 -5.63 -0.97 -7.78
N TYR A 246 -6.77 -0.35 -7.93
CA TYR A 246 -7.00 1.07 -7.71
C TYR A 246 -8.04 1.23 -6.61
N THR A 247 -7.77 2.09 -5.62
CA THR A 247 -8.73 2.38 -4.56
C THR A 247 -9.20 3.82 -4.69
N ILE A 248 -10.51 3.97 -4.86
CA ILE A 248 -11.16 5.27 -4.80
C ILE A 248 -11.41 5.55 -3.32
N ARG A 249 -10.81 6.62 -2.82
CA ARG A 249 -10.92 7.07 -1.44
C ARG A 249 -11.96 8.15 -1.31
N THR A 250 -12.70 8.16 -0.20
CA THR A 250 -13.66 9.21 0.12
C THR A 250 -13.28 9.93 1.41
N GLU A 251 -13.95 11.03 1.72
CA GLU A 251 -13.76 11.75 2.96
C GLU A 251 -14.09 10.86 4.16
N GLY A 252 -13.21 10.82 5.14
CA GLY A 252 -13.28 10.00 6.32
C GLY A 252 -13.38 10.79 7.61
N ALA A 253 -12.86 10.20 8.70
CA ALA A 253 -12.85 10.83 10.01
C ALA A 253 -12.02 12.12 10.01
N PHE A 254 -12.45 13.12 10.79
CA PHE A 254 -11.77 14.43 10.94
C PHE A 254 -11.65 15.22 9.64
N ASP A 255 -12.60 15.06 8.70
CA ASP A 255 -12.56 15.67 7.36
C ASP A 255 -11.28 15.30 6.57
N TYR A 256 -10.63 14.21 6.95
CA TYR A 256 -9.42 13.73 6.29
C TYR A 256 -9.78 12.82 5.12
N THR A 257 -9.19 13.07 3.99
CA THR A 257 -9.35 12.25 2.78
C THR A 257 -8.00 11.70 2.36
N PHE A 258 -7.81 10.39 2.50
CA PHE A 258 -6.67 9.73 1.87
C PHE A 258 -6.72 9.90 0.36
N ALA A 259 -5.60 10.12 -0.28
CA ALA A 259 -5.54 10.16 -1.73
C ALA A 259 -5.88 8.79 -2.34
N ASN A 260 -6.48 8.81 -3.53
CA ASN A 260 -6.65 7.59 -4.30
C ASN A 260 -5.30 6.91 -4.51
N ASP A 261 -5.28 5.58 -4.37
CA ASP A 261 -4.05 4.81 -4.46
C ASP A 261 -4.09 3.74 -5.56
N TRP A 262 -2.91 3.40 -6.05
CA TRP A 262 -2.69 2.36 -7.03
C TRP A 262 -1.63 1.38 -6.52
N ALA A 263 -1.98 0.12 -6.46
CA ALA A 263 -1.07 -0.96 -6.12
C ALA A 263 -0.99 -1.96 -7.28
N TRP A 264 0.21 -2.45 -7.58
CA TRP A 264 0.42 -3.46 -8.58
C TRP A 264 1.51 -4.44 -8.18
N ALA A 265 1.46 -5.62 -8.73
CA ALA A 265 2.50 -6.62 -8.59
C ALA A 265 2.61 -7.48 -9.84
N THR A 266 3.81 -7.89 -10.17
CA THR A 266 4.06 -8.96 -11.15
C THR A 266 5.04 -9.95 -10.57
N ALA A 267 4.81 -11.24 -10.82
CA ALA A 267 5.70 -12.30 -10.38
C ALA A 267 5.92 -13.29 -11.52
N VAL A 268 7.17 -13.63 -11.76
CA VAL A 268 7.56 -14.62 -12.76
C VAL A 268 8.43 -15.69 -12.11
N GLY A 269 8.25 -16.95 -12.49
CA GLY A 269 9.00 -18.03 -11.90
C GLY A 269 8.78 -19.37 -12.57
N HIS A 270 9.20 -20.40 -11.84
CA HIS A 270 9.11 -21.77 -12.33
C HIS A 270 8.72 -22.71 -11.19
N TYR A 271 7.99 -23.77 -11.52
CA TYR A 271 7.77 -24.87 -10.59
C TYR A 271 9.07 -25.63 -10.34
N LEU A 272 9.44 -25.75 -9.08
CA LEU A 272 10.51 -26.63 -8.60
C LEU A 272 10.01 -28.07 -8.44
N TYR A 273 8.72 -28.20 -8.14
CA TYR A 273 8.00 -29.48 -8.03
C TYR A 273 6.57 -29.26 -8.57
N LEU A 274 6.08 -30.17 -9.39
CA LEU A 274 4.78 -30.07 -10.04
C LEU A 274 4.16 -31.46 -10.19
N GLU A 275 3.26 -31.78 -9.29
CA GLU A 275 2.39 -32.95 -9.30
C GLU A 275 0.94 -32.50 -9.12
N ASP A 276 0.00 -33.39 -9.35
CA ASP A 276 -1.44 -33.06 -9.34
C ASP A 276 -1.92 -32.53 -7.98
N ASP A 277 -1.38 -33.09 -6.87
CA ASP A 277 -1.80 -32.78 -5.50
C ASP A 277 -0.79 -31.94 -4.70
N ALA A 278 0.41 -31.71 -5.25
CA ALA A 278 1.46 -30.96 -4.59
C ALA A 278 2.32 -30.19 -5.59
N GLN A 279 2.49 -28.90 -5.34
CA GLN A 279 3.25 -28.01 -6.20
C GLN A 279 4.13 -27.10 -5.33
N VAL A 280 5.33 -26.82 -5.81
CA VAL A 280 6.22 -25.83 -5.20
C VAL A 280 6.81 -24.99 -6.31
N ALA A 281 6.72 -23.69 -6.20
CA ALA A 281 7.29 -22.77 -7.18
C ALA A 281 8.11 -21.67 -6.52
N LEU A 282 9.21 -21.29 -7.16
CA LEU A 282 10.01 -20.12 -6.82
C LEU A 282 9.79 -19.05 -7.88
N ARG A 283 9.47 -17.83 -7.43
CA ARG A 283 9.19 -16.68 -8.27
C ARG A 283 10.06 -15.48 -7.86
N ALA A 284 10.38 -14.63 -8.82
CA ALA A 284 10.83 -13.27 -8.58
C ALA A 284 9.60 -12.35 -8.67
N ARG A 285 9.36 -11.56 -7.64
CA ARG A 285 8.24 -10.61 -7.58
C ARG A 285 8.76 -9.19 -7.65
N LEU A 286 8.12 -8.40 -8.49
CA LEU A 286 8.24 -6.95 -8.54
C LEU A 286 6.87 -6.37 -8.17
N SER A 287 6.84 -5.37 -7.31
CA SER A 287 5.59 -4.71 -6.93
C SER A 287 5.79 -3.23 -6.73
N GLY A 288 4.72 -2.47 -6.91
CA GLY A 288 4.75 -1.04 -6.69
C GLY A 288 3.47 -0.56 -6.03
N GLN A 289 3.60 0.57 -5.37
CA GLN A 289 2.51 1.29 -4.73
C GLN A 289 2.64 2.76 -5.11
N TYR A 290 1.51 3.39 -5.39
CA TYR A 290 1.39 4.78 -5.76
C TYR A 290 0.19 5.40 -5.05
N LYS A 291 0.39 6.53 -4.35
CA LYS A 291 -0.65 7.31 -3.66
C LYS A 291 -0.41 8.81 -3.88
N GLY A 292 -1.43 9.61 -4.12
CA GLY A 292 -1.40 11.07 -4.22
C GLY A 292 -1.26 11.79 -2.88
N TYR A 293 -1.41 13.09 -2.89
CA TYR A 293 -1.47 13.90 -1.66
C TYR A 293 -2.82 13.72 -0.98
N ASP A 294 -2.81 13.49 0.32
CA ASP A 294 -4.00 13.51 1.15
C ASP A 294 -4.52 14.94 1.30
N THR A 295 -5.78 15.04 1.63
CA THR A 295 -6.43 16.34 1.83
C THR A 295 -7.23 16.38 3.13
N GLY A 296 -7.27 17.51 3.76
CA GLY A 296 -8.06 17.80 4.93
C GLY A 296 -9.26 18.70 4.64
N SER A 297 -9.84 19.21 5.72
CA SER A 297 -10.99 20.12 5.67
C SER A 297 -10.79 21.26 4.68
N GLY A 298 -11.81 21.51 3.87
CA GLY A 298 -11.75 22.55 2.84
C GLY A 298 -10.84 22.24 1.64
N GLY A 299 -10.35 21.02 1.50
CA GLY A 299 -9.45 20.60 0.41
C GLY A 299 -8.00 21.03 0.60
N VAL A 300 -7.60 21.35 1.82
CA VAL A 300 -6.20 21.65 2.16
C VAL A 300 -5.35 20.42 1.94
N ARG A 301 -4.27 20.54 1.17
CA ARG A 301 -3.37 19.44 0.83
C ARG A 301 -2.31 19.26 1.92
N TYR A 302 -2.04 18.02 2.28
CA TYR A 302 -0.93 17.62 3.14
C TYR A 302 0.29 17.25 2.29
N ASP A 303 1.35 18.05 2.36
CA ASP A 303 2.51 17.90 1.47
C ASP A 303 3.44 16.73 1.84
N ASP A 304 3.34 16.22 3.06
CA ASP A 304 4.12 15.11 3.61
C ASP A 304 3.47 13.72 3.40
N THR A 305 2.47 13.61 2.52
CA THR A 305 1.67 12.40 2.38
C THR A 305 1.82 11.64 1.05
N ALA A 306 2.55 12.19 0.08
CA ALA A 306 2.69 11.56 -1.22
C ALA A 306 3.90 10.58 -1.33
N PHE A 307 3.74 9.36 -1.91
CA PHE A 307 4.78 8.29 -1.99
C PHE A 307 4.65 7.42 -3.25
N ASN A 308 5.74 7.02 -3.80
CA ASN A 308 5.85 6.03 -4.86
C ASN A 308 6.97 5.04 -4.49
N GLY A 309 6.61 3.79 -4.25
CA GLY A 309 7.55 2.76 -3.85
C GLY A 309 7.53 1.56 -4.79
N THR A 310 8.69 1.12 -5.22
CA THR A 310 8.89 -0.11 -5.99
C THR A 310 9.75 -1.09 -5.21
N PHE A 311 9.32 -2.34 -5.15
CA PHE A 311 9.91 -3.40 -4.37
C PHE A 311 10.21 -4.61 -5.23
N ILE A 312 11.29 -5.31 -4.92
CA ILE A 312 11.67 -6.58 -5.55
C ILE A 312 12.01 -7.62 -4.50
N GLY A 313 11.68 -8.88 -4.78
CA GLY A 313 12.09 -9.97 -3.91
C GLY A 313 11.73 -11.35 -4.40
N PRO A 314 12.29 -12.38 -3.77
CA PRO A 314 11.91 -13.77 -3.98
C PRO A 314 10.56 -14.07 -3.33
N GLU A 315 9.82 -14.97 -3.96
CA GLU A 315 8.57 -15.47 -3.44
C GLU A 315 8.49 -16.99 -3.66
N LEU A 316 8.25 -17.73 -2.59
CA LEU A 316 8.00 -19.16 -2.61
C LEU A 316 6.49 -19.39 -2.51
N THR A 317 5.95 -20.26 -3.37
CA THR A 317 4.56 -20.72 -3.26
C THR A 317 4.52 -22.22 -3.17
N ALA A 318 3.57 -22.74 -2.40
CA ALA A 318 3.35 -24.17 -2.25
C ALA A 318 1.86 -24.50 -2.24
N LEU A 319 1.48 -25.56 -2.96
CA LEU A 319 0.17 -26.20 -2.89
C LEU A 319 0.36 -27.62 -2.34
N ALA A 320 -0.50 -28.03 -1.43
CA ALA A 320 -0.49 -29.39 -0.89
C ALA A 320 -1.92 -29.91 -0.79
N THR A 321 -2.09 -31.19 -1.16
CA THR A 321 -3.39 -31.92 -1.11
C THR A 321 -4.52 -31.23 -1.85
N ASN A 322 -4.23 -30.36 -2.81
CA ASN A 322 -5.18 -29.49 -3.51
C ASN A 322 -6.07 -28.63 -2.59
N LYS A 323 -5.73 -28.55 -1.31
CA LYS A 323 -6.50 -27.83 -0.28
C LYS A 323 -5.73 -26.72 0.38
N TRP A 324 -4.41 -26.94 0.60
CA TRP A 324 -3.56 -25.96 1.28
C TRP A 324 -2.72 -25.20 0.27
N PHE A 325 -2.84 -23.90 0.26
CA PHE A 325 -1.98 -23.03 -0.53
C PHE A 325 -1.22 -22.06 0.39
N GLY A 326 0.09 -21.99 0.23
CA GLY A 326 0.96 -21.14 1.00
C GLY A 326 1.81 -20.23 0.15
N VAL A 327 2.11 -19.04 0.68
CA VAL A 327 3.00 -18.04 0.08
C VAL A 327 3.96 -17.55 1.15
N LEU A 328 5.23 -17.38 0.79
CA LEU A 328 6.24 -16.69 1.59
C LEU A 328 7.08 -15.81 0.68
N GLY A 329 7.14 -14.52 0.97
CA GLY A 329 7.88 -13.54 0.20
C GLY A 329 8.70 -12.61 1.09
N TYR A 330 9.81 -12.12 0.54
CA TYR A 330 10.65 -11.10 1.14
C TYR A 330 10.93 -10.02 0.10
N ASP A 331 10.59 -8.78 0.41
CA ASP A 331 10.70 -7.68 -0.54
C ASP A 331 11.67 -6.61 -0.02
N LEU A 332 12.52 -6.11 -0.91
CA LEU A 332 13.40 -4.98 -0.69
C LEU A 332 12.96 -3.81 -1.56
N PRO A 333 12.93 -2.58 -1.04
CA PRO A 333 12.69 -1.41 -1.85
C PRO A 333 13.87 -1.17 -2.79
N ILE A 334 13.60 -1.00 -4.07
CA ILE A 334 14.58 -0.63 -5.09
C ILE A 334 14.47 0.82 -5.49
N GLU A 335 13.29 1.38 -5.37
CA GLU A 335 13.02 2.78 -5.64
C GLU A 335 11.95 3.27 -4.67
N VAL A 336 12.20 4.42 -4.02
CA VAL A 336 11.24 5.08 -3.14
C VAL A 336 11.36 6.58 -3.33
N HIS A 337 10.28 7.20 -3.79
CA HIS A 337 10.08 8.64 -3.87
C HIS A 337 8.98 9.04 -2.89
N ASN A 338 9.19 10.08 -2.15
CA ASN A 338 8.25 10.68 -1.23
C ASN A 338 8.30 12.20 -1.38
N SER A 339 7.25 12.84 -0.98
CA SER A 339 7.19 14.29 -0.80
C SER A 339 7.53 14.63 0.65
N ASP A 340 8.16 15.76 0.88
CA ASP A 340 8.60 16.23 2.20
C ASP A 340 9.35 15.13 3.00
N THR A 341 9.32 15.18 4.32
CA THR A 341 10.06 14.28 5.22
C THR A 341 9.17 13.15 5.71
N GLN A 342 9.55 11.91 5.37
CA GLN A 342 8.78 10.72 5.74
C GLN A 342 9.68 9.56 6.11
N ILE A 343 9.15 8.67 6.98
CA ILE A 343 9.74 7.37 7.22
C ILE A 343 9.42 6.43 6.05
N THR A 344 10.42 5.72 5.57
CA THR A 344 10.27 4.85 4.38
C THR A 344 10.66 3.41 4.66
N PRO A 345 10.07 2.43 3.93
CA PRO A 345 10.35 1.03 4.11
C PRO A 345 11.83 0.67 3.90
N SER A 346 12.37 -0.19 4.74
CA SER A 346 13.69 -0.81 4.57
C SER A 346 13.60 -2.25 4.07
N TRP A 347 12.58 -2.99 4.49
CA TRP A 347 12.26 -4.33 4.01
C TRP A 347 10.83 -4.74 4.40
N ARG A 348 10.32 -5.79 3.74
CA ARG A 348 8.98 -6.34 3.98
C ARG A 348 9.00 -7.87 3.91
N ILE A 349 8.29 -8.53 4.81
CA ILE A 349 8.00 -9.96 4.74
C ILE A 349 6.50 -10.13 4.49
N ARG A 350 6.16 -11.08 3.63
CA ARG A 350 4.78 -11.49 3.36
C ARG A 350 4.66 -13.00 3.54
N ALA A 351 3.64 -13.43 4.24
CA ALA A 351 3.27 -14.82 4.38
C ALA A 351 1.75 -14.98 4.21
N ALA A 352 1.31 -16.04 3.58
CA ALA A 352 -0.11 -16.35 3.50
C ALA A 352 -0.34 -17.85 3.52
N LEU A 353 -1.46 -18.27 4.11
CA LEU A 353 -1.92 -19.64 4.13
C LEU A 353 -3.42 -19.67 3.85
N THR A 354 -3.82 -20.43 2.84
CA THR A 354 -5.21 -20.61 2.43
C THR A 354 -5.60 -22.08 2.55
N TYR A 355 -6.77 -22.33 3.08
CA TYR A 355 -7.40 -23.66 3.08
C TYR A 355 -8.69 -23.62 2.28
N ARG A 356 -8.88 -24.62 1.42
CA ARG A 356 -10.09 -24.85 0.64
C ARG A 356 -10.86 -26.05 1.20
N PHE A 357 -12.11 -25.81 1.56
CA PHE A 357 -13.04 -26.82 2.06
C PHE A 357 -13.67 -27.64 0.94
#